data_04a2259dcea77c4cf7869c9957270036
#
_entry.id   04a2259dcea77c4cf7869c9957270036
#
_cell.length_a   1.000
_cell.length_b   1.000
_cell.length_c   1.000
_cell.angle_alpha   90.00
_cell.angle_beta   90.00
_cell.angle_gamma   90.00
#
_symmetry.space_group_name_H-M   'P 1'
#
loop_
_entity.id
_entity.type
_entity.pdbx_description
1 polymer ?
#
loop_
_entity_poly.entity_id
_entity_poly.type
_entity_poly.pdbx_seq_one_letter_code
_entity_poly.pdbx_strand_id
1 'polypeptide(L)'
;NKGTSPLISGNYSGYNGYYNYFNIGAYTTSSASATVNGLIYAKNNDWNSIYKSINGGAGIVGNNYVKKGQNTLYFQKFNVVNMNSIYSHQYMTNVQAAMSEGKTMSTAYADKSQGFIFRIPVYSNMPESAVTFSDSGNPNNWLSSLSVSGYGLTPSFQGAVTDYSVI
;
A
#
# COMPACT_ATOMS: atom_id res chain seq x y z
N ASN A 1 -4.84 -6.42 9.15
CA ASN A 1 -4.30 -7.47 10.00
C ASN A 1 -4.95 -7.38 11.38
N LYS A 2 -5.95 -8.19 11.64
CA LYS A 2 -6.74 -8.19 12.90
C LYS A 2 -5.99 -8.83 14.10
N GLY A 3 -4.67 -8.78 14.13
CA GLY A 3 -3.87 -9.38 15.20
C GLY A 3 -3.62 -10.89 15.06
N THR A 4 -4.03 -11.51 13.95
CA THR A 4 -3.96 -12.97 13.76
C THR A 4 -2.80 -13.42 12.88
N SER A 5 -2.07 -12.51 12.25
CA SER A 5 -0.94 -12.86 11.38
C SER A 5 0.20 -13.49 12.17
N PRO A 6 0.82 -14.57 11.68
CA PRO A 6 2.02 -15.13 12.29
C PRO A 6 3.18 -14.13 12.41
N LEU A 7 3.23 -13.12 11.54
CA LEU A 7 4.26 -12.07 11.57
C LEU A 7 4.19 -11.15 12.81
N ILE A 8 3.06 -11.14 13.51
CA ILE A 8 2.88 -10.27 14.68
C ILE A 8 2.50 -11.04 15.95
N SER A 9 2.43 -12.37 15.87
CA SER A 9 2.07 -13.21 17.01
C SER A 9 3.16 -13.28 18.09
N GLY A 10 4.43 -13.13 17.70
CA GLY A 10 5.58 -13.30 18.58
C GLY A 10 5.86 -14.73 19.02
N ASN A 11 5.11 -15.71 18.52
CA ASN A 11 5.24 -17.12 18.92
C ASN A 11 5.43 -18.08 17.73
N TYR A 12 5.90 -17.59 16.60
CA TYR A 12 6.20 -18.43 15.45
C TYR A 12 7.45 -19.28 15.72
N SER A 13 7.34 -20.60 15.50
CA SER A 13 8.44 -21.55 15.77
C SER A 13 9.73 -21.14 15.08
N GLY A 14 10.84 -21.08 15.82
CA GLY A 14 12.15 -20.64 15.36
C GLY A 14 12.35 -19.11 15.37
N TYR A 15 11.28 -18.33 15.60
CA TYR A 15 11.30 -16.85 15.61
C TYR A 15 10.50 -16.27 16.79
N ASN A 16 10.48 -16.95 17.92
CA ASN A 16 9.78 -16.51 19.12
C ASN A 16 10.30 -15.14 19.57
N GLY A 17 9.39 -14.24 19.89
CA GLY A 17 9.70 -12.87 20.33
C GLY A 17 10.03 -11.89 19.22
N TYR A 18 9.96 -12.30 17.95
CA TYR A 18 10.15 -11.38 16.81
C TYR A 18 8.82 -11.01 16.17
N TYR A 19 8.73 -9.76 15.71
CA TYR A 19 7.50 -9.14 15.20
C TYR A 19 7.77 -8.38 13.91
N ASN A 20 6.83 -8.42 12.95
CA ASN A 20 6.91 -7.65 11.72
C ASN A 20 5.52 -7.07 11.38
N TYR A 21 5.21 -5.93 11.95
CA TYR A 21 3.91 -5.27 11.82
C TYR A 21 3.66 -4.67 10.43
N PHE A 22 4.72 -4.38 9.68
CA PHE A 22 4.64 -3.74 8.36
C PHE A 22 4.86 -4.72 7.20
N ASN A 23 5.02 -6.02 7.47
CA ASN A 23 5.29 -7.05 6.47
C ASN A 23 6.54 -6.76 5.59
N ILE A 24 7.50 -6.03 6.13
CA ILE A 24 8.74 -5.70 5.41
C ILE A 24 9.53 -6.99 5.14
N GLY A 25 9.94 -7.18 3.88
CA GLY A 25 10.65 -8.39 3.47
C GLY A 25 9.79 -9.66 3.44
N ALA A 26 8.48 -9.57 3.67
CA ALA A 26 7.56 -10.70 3.69
C ALA A 26 7.09 -11.07 2.27
N TYR A 27 7.96 -11.69 1.49
CA TYR A 27 7.67 -12.22 0.16
C TYR A 27 8.13 -13.67 0.05
N THR A 28 7.45 -14.46 -0.77
CA THR A 28 7.80 -15.86 -0.99
C THR A 28 9.00 -15.98 -1.94
N THR A 29 9.94 -16.83 -1.57
CA THR A 29 11.09 -17.22 -2.40
C THR A 29 11.07 -18.73 -2.63
N SER A 30 11.99 -19.24 -3.45
CA SER A 30 12.18 -20.69 -3.63
C SER A 30 12.59 -21.41 -2.34
N SER A 31 13.19 -20.69 -1.39
CA SER A 31 13.76 -21.25 -0.15
C SER A 31 12.91 -20.99 1.09
N ALA A 32 11.99 -20.02 1.07
CA ALA A 32 11.22 -19.67 2.25
C ALA A 32 9.87 -19.02 1.92
N SER A 33 8.88 -19.25 2.80
CA SER A 33 7.59 -18.58 2.72
C SER A 33 7.68 -17.09 3.07
N ALA A 34 6.67 -16.30 2.67
CA ALA A 34 6.58 -14.88 3.02
C ALA A 34 6.66 -14.64 4.54
N THR A 35 6.03 -15.49 5.34
CA THR A 35 6.09 -15.42 6.81
C THR A 35 7.51 -15.60 7.32
N VAL A 36 8.20 -16.62 6.84
CA VAL A 36 9.58 -16.92 7.27
C VAL A 36 10.52 -15.79 6.86
N ASN A 37 10.45 -15.32 5.62
CA ASN A 37 11.29 -14.22 5.15
C ASN A 37 11.04 -12.93 5.94
N GLY A 38 9.77 -12.61 6.22
CA GLY A 38 9.42 -11.46 7.05
C GLY A 38 9.94 -11.55 8.49
N LEU A 39 9.98 -12.77 9.07
CA LEU A 39 10.52 -12.99 10.41
C LEU A 39 12.05 -13.02 10.43
N ILE A 40 12.70 -13.51 9.37
CA ILE A 40 14.15 -13.37 9.16
C ILE A 40 14.51 -11.88 9.12
N TYR A 41 13.74 -11.07 8.36
CA TYR A 41 13.93 -9.63 8.32
C TYR A 41 13.81 -9.00 9.71
N ALA A 42 12.77 -9.34 10.46
CA ALA A 42 12.56 -8.86 11.82
C ALA A 42 13.73 -9.22 12.75
N LYS A 43 14.22 -10.44 12.67
CA LYS A 43 15.37 -10.92 13.46
C LYS A 43 16.65 -10.16 13.12
N ASN A 44 16.94 -9.98 11.83
CA ASN A 44 18.13 -9.27 11.36
C ASN A 44 18.13 -7.79 11.71
N ASN A 45 16.95 -7.20 11.98
CA ASN A 45 16.79 -5.80 12.40
C ASN A 45 16.48 -5.66 13.89
N ASP A 46 16.64 -6.71 14.67
CA ASP A 46 16.42 -6.74 16.13
C ASP A 46 14.99 -6.29 16.53
N TRP A 47 13.98 -6.64 15.72
CA TRP A 47 12.58 -6.33 16.01
C TRP A 47 12.00 -7.35 17.01
N ASN A 48 12.65 -7.44 18.15
CA ASN A 48 12.34 -8.38 19.24
C ASN A 48 11.32 -7.83 20.25
N SER A 49 10.59 -6.80 19.87
CA SER A 49 9.42 -6.28 20.60
C SER A 49 8.45 -5.61 19.64
N ILE A 50 7.20 -5.50 20.05
CA ILE A 50 6.14 -4.80 19.29
C ILE A 50 6.58 -3.36 18.99
N TYR A 51 7.09 -2.66 19.99
CA TYR A 51 7.59 -1.27 19.85
C TYR A 51 8.68 -1.16 18.79
N LYS A 52 9.70 -2.02 18.82
CA LYS A 52 10.80 -1.99 17.84
C LYS A 52 10.30 -2.28 16.44
N SER A 53 9.40 -3.23 16.29
CA SER A 53 8.82 -3.57 14.98
C SER A 53 7.99 -2.41 14.41
N ILE A 54 7.16 -1.77 15.24
CA ILE A 54 6.34 -0.63 14.79
C ILE A 54 7.24 0.55 14.43
N ASN A 55 8.16 0.91 15.31
CA ASN A 55 9.05 2.05 15.10
C ASN A 55 9.97 1.84 13.88
N GLY A 56 10.57 0.65 13.75
CA GLY A 56 11.42 0.30 12.62
C GLY A 56 10.65 0.29 11.30
N GLY A 57 9.49 -0.34 11.26
CA GLY A 57 8.63 -0.37 10.08
C GLY A 57 8.14 1.03 9.67
N ALA A 58 7.69 1.83 10.62
CA ALA A 58 7.30 3.22 10.37
C ALA A 58 8.47 4.06 9.84
N GLY A 59 9.68 3.86 10.39
CA GLY A 59 10.90 4.50 9.90
C GLY A 59 11.21 4.15 8.44
N ILE A 60 11.05 2.88 8.06
CA ILE A 60 11.27 2.42 6.68
C ILE A 60 10.25 3.07 5.74
N VAL A 61 8.96 3.02 6.08
CA VAL A 61 7.91 3.65 5.27
C VAL A 61 8.12 5.16 5.18
N GLY A 62 8.42 5.81 6.30
CA GLY A 62 8.70 7.24 6.35
C GLY A 62 9.86 7.65 5.45
N ASN A 63 11.00 6.97 5.54
CA ASN A 63 12.20 7.33 4.81
C ASN A 63 12.14 6.94 3.33
N ASN A 64 11.60 5.76 3.04
CA ASN A 64 11.65 5.20 1.68
C ASN A 64 10.48 5.64 0.80
N TYR A 65 9.35 6.02 1.40
CA TYR A 65 8.13 6.38 0.66
C TYR A 65 7.68 7.83 0.96
N VAL A 66 7.33 8.12 2.22
CA VAL A 66 6.74 9.42 2.58
C VAL A 66 7.65 10.60 2.24
N LYS A 67 8.92 10.54 2.61
CA LYS A 67 9.93 11.58 2.29
C LYS A 67 10.24 11.71 0.80
N LYS A 68 9.86 10.72 0.00
CA LYS A 68 10.01 10.73 -1.46
C LYS A 68 8.73 11.18 -2.20
N GLY A 69 7.76 11.73 -1.47
CA GLY A 69 6.49 12.19 -2.02
C GLY A 69 5.40 11.13 -2.07
N GLN A 70 5.72 9.85 -1.85
CA GLN A 70 4.74 8.76 -1.79
C GLN A 70 4.01 8.74 -0.44
N ASN A 71 3.37 9.84 -0.08
CA ASN A 71 2.80 10.12 1.23
C ASN A 71 1.29 9.82 1.36
N THR A 72 0.72 9.15 0.38
CA THR A 72 -0.63 8.57 0.44
C THR A 72 -0.57 7.08 0.14
N LEU A 73 -1.59 6.33 0.55
CA LEU A 73 -1.69 4.90 0.23
C LEU A 73 -1.67 4.66 -1.29
N TYR A 74 -2.32 5.54 -2.06
CA TYR A 74 -2.31 5.48 -3.50
C TYR A 74 -0.90 5.67 -4.07
N PHE A 75 -0.18 6.70 -3.64
CA PHE A 75 1.18 6.98 -4.12
C PHE A 75 2.20 5.93 -3.68
N GLN A 76 2.01 5.32 -2.52
CA GLN A 76 2.82 4.17 -2.10
C GLN A 76 2.60 2.97 -3.01
N LYS A 77 1.36 2.74 -3.43
CA LYS A 77 1.05 1.61 -4.30
C LYS A 77 1.45 1.85 -5.76
N PHE A 78 1.12 3.00 -6.33
CA PHE A 78 1.25 3.22 -7.78
C PHE A 78 2.43 4.09 -8.18
N ASN A 79 3.08 4.74 -7.23
CA ASN A 79 4.25 5.60 -7.41
C ASN A 79 4.21 6.48 -8.66
N VAL A 80 3.31 7.44 -8.66
CA VAL A 80 3.18 8.43 -9.75
C VAL A 80 3.82 9.79 -9.41
N VAL A 81 4.55 9.88 -8.30
CA VAL A 81 5.11 11.13 -7.77
C VAL A 81 6.63 11.13 -7.56
N ASN A 82 7.23 9.98 -7.28
CA ASN A 82 8.68 9.87 -7.13
C ASN A 82 9.34 9.72 -8.50
N MET A 83 9.74 10.84 -9.09
CA MET A 83 10.25 10.92 -10.46
C MET A 83 11.48 10.03 -10.71
N ASN A 84 12.28 9.74 -9.69
CA ASN A 84 13.46 8.89 -9.83
C ASN A 84 13.13 7.40 -10.01
N SER A 85 11.91 6.99 -9.71
CA SER A 85 11.46 5.59 -9.77
C SER A 85 9.98 5.48 -10.10
N ILE A 86 9.48 6.38 -10.96
CA ILE A 86 8.06 6.43 -11.35
C ILE A 86 7.60 5.08 -11.90
N TYR A 87 6.39 4.66 -11.55
CA TYR A 87 5.79 3.35 -11.86
C TYR A 87 6.52 2.13 -11.27
N SER A 88 7.60 2.33 -10.56
CA SER A 88 8.30 1.34 -9.75
C SER A 88 8.33 1.76 -8.28
N HIS A 89 9.08 1.10 -7.45
CA HIS A 89 9.17 1.41 -6.02
C HIS A 89 7.79 1.42 -5.33
N GLN A 90 7.05 0.35 -5.51
CA GLN A 90 5.71 0.15 -4.95
C GLN A 90 5.80 -0.59 -3.62
N TYR A 91 5.03 -0.14 -2.62
CA TYR A 91 5.04 -0.75 -1.30
C TYR A 91 4.29 -2.08 -1.23
N MET A 92 3.16 -2.19 -1.96
CA MET A 92 2.26 -3.35 -1.87
C MET A 92 2.19 -4.08 -3.20
N THR A 93 2.13 -5.41 -3.18
CA THR A 93 1.92 -6.23 -4.40
C THR A 93 0.46 -6.27 -4.83
N ASN A 94 -0.48 -6.29 -3.87
CA ASN A 94 -1.92 -6.32 -4.16
C ASN A 94 -2.39 -5.01 -4.78
N VAL A 95 -2.98 -5.09 -5.98
CA VAL A 95 -3.50 -3.92 -6.73
C VAL A 95 -4.62 -3.20 -5.96
N GLN A 96 -5.43 -3.93 -5.20
CA GLN A 96 -6.53 -3.38 -4.42
C GLN A 96 -6.11 -2.85 -3.03
N ALA A 97 -4.84 -2.97 -2.66
CA ALA A 97 -4.38 -2.64 -1.33
C ALA A 97 -4.68 -1.19 -0.94
N ALA A 98 -4.41 -0.23 -1.82
CA ALA A 98 -4.66 1.19 -1.52
C ALA A 98 -6.15 1.47 -1.24
N MET A 99 -7.06 0.86 -2.00
CA MET A 99 -8.51 0.98 -1.79
C MET A 99 -8.94 0.30 -0.48
N SER A 100 -8.45 -0.90 -0.23
CA SER A 100 -8.77 -1.69 0.95
C SER A 100 -8.30 -1.00 2.24
N GLU A 101 -7.07 -0.52 2.26
CA GLU A 101 -6.50 0.22 3.38
C GLU A 101 -7.20 1.58 3.58
N GLY A 102 -7.51 2.29 2.49
CA GLY A 102 -8.28 3.54 2.55
C GLY A 102 -9.66 3.34 3.16
N LYS A 103 -10.35 2.25 2.81
CA LYS A 103 -11.63 1.88 3.42
C LYS A 103 -11.50 1.60 4.92
N THR A 104 -10.46 0.87 5.32
CA THR A 104 -10.15 0.58 6.73
C THR A 104 -9.88 1.88 7.50
N MET A 105 -9.06 2.78 6.94
CA MET A 105 -8.79 4.08 7.55
C MET A 105 -10.05 4.93 7.68
N SER A 106 -10.87 5.01 6.64
CA SER A 106 -12.15 5.74 6.67
C SER A 106 -13.08 5.23 7.78
N THR A 107 -13.06 3.93 8.05
CA THR A 107 -13.84 3.34 9.14
C THR A 107 -13.25 3.68 10.51
N ALA A 108 -11.93 3.78 10.61
CA ALA A 108 -11.25 4.11 11.86
C ALA A 108 -11.44 5.57 12.29
N TYR A 109 -11.66 6.48 11.34
CA TYR A 109 -12.02 7.87 11.64
C TYR A 109 -13.51 7.97 11.98
N ALA A 110 -13.84 7.89 13.27
CA ALA A 110 -15.22 7.98 13.75
C ALA A 110 -15.80 9.38 13.52
N ASP A 111 -15.00 10.42 13.76
CA ASP A 111 -15.37 11.82 13.49
C ASP A 111 -14.85 12.25 12.13
N LYS A 112 -15.77 12.50 11.21
CA LYS A 112 -15.49 12.99 9.84
C LYS A 112 -15.71 14.49 9.69
N SER A 113 -15.97 15.21 10.78
CA SER A 113 -16.14 16.67 10.78
C SER A 113 -14.82 17.43 10.75
N GLN A 114 -13.70 16.75 11.10
CA GLN A 114 -12.37 17.34 11.01
C GLN A 114 -11.92 17.47 9.55
N GLY A 115 -11.15 18.51 9.25
CA GLY A 115 -10.62 18.73 7.90
C GLY A 115 -9.65 17.63 7.49
N PHE A 116 -9.81 17.11 6.28
CA PHE A 116 -8.89 16.16 5.65
C PHE A 116 -8.25 16.80 4.42
N ILE A 117 -6.97 16.52 4.20
CA ILE A 117 -6.27 16.90 2.97
C ILE A 117 -6.21 15.66 2.07
N PHE A 118 -6.83 15.73 0.91
CA PHE A 118 -6.79 14.69 -0.10
C PHE A 118 -5.80 15.07 -1.21
N ARG A 119 -4.95 14.11 -1.60
CA ARG A 119 -4.08 14.22 -2.76
C ARG A 119 -4.56 13.25 -3.82
N ILE A 120 -5.18 13.79 -4.86
CA ILE A 120 -5.80 13.01 -5.92
C ILE A 120 -4.97 13.21 -7.19
N PRO A 121 -4.36 12.14 -7.77
CA PRO A 121 -3.68 12.28 -9.04
C PRO A 121 -4.70 12.53 -10.15
N VAL A 122 -4.43 13.51 -10.98
CA VAL A 122 -5.21 13.80 -12.19
C VAL A 122 -4.37 13.43 -13.40
N TYR A 123 -4.91 12.57 -14.25
CA TYR A 123 -4.26 12.12 -15.47
C TYR A 123 -4.82 12.88 -16.68
N SER A 124 -3.98 13.19 -17.66
CA SER A 124 -4.34 14.05 -18.79
C SER A 124 -5.48 13.51 -19.66
N ASN A 125 -5.76 12.23 -19.63
CA ASN A 125 -6.82 11.60 -20.41
C ASN A 125 -7.79 10.81 -19.49
N MET A 126 -8.14 11.38 -18.36
CA MET A 126 -9.16 10.77 -17.50
C MET A 126 -10.52 10.74 -18.22
N PRO A 127 -11.29 9.66 -18.11
CA PRO A 127 -12.64 9.61 -18.62
C PRO A 127 -13.51 10.68 -17.95
N GLU A 128 -14.46 11.25 -18.69
CA GLU A 128 -15.37 12.31 -18.19
C GLU A 128 -16.29 11.80 -17.05
N SER A 129 -16.53 10.51 -16.99
CA SER A 129 -17.31 9.87 -15.92
C SER A 129 -16.48 8.88 -15.16
N ALA A 130 -16.68 8.82 -13.85
CA ALA A 130 -16.06 7.80 -13.01
C ALA A 130 -16.47 6.40 -13.50
N VAL A 131 -15.50 5.52 -13.68
CA VAL A 131 -15.79 4.11 -13.92
C VAL A 131 -16.36 3.54 -12.62
N THR A 132 -17.67 3.29 -12.60
CA THR A 132 -18.30 2.59 -11.49
C THR A 132 -18.02 1.10 -11.67
N PHE A 133 -17.19 0.54 -10.83
CA PHE A 133 -17.12 -0.91 -10.70
C PHE A 133 -18.40 -1.37 -10.01
N SER A 134 -19.27 -2.08 -10.71
CA SER A 134 -20.35 -2.79 -10.06
C SER A 134 -19.71 -3.83 -9.14
N ASP A 135 -19.94 -3.66 -7.85
CA ASP A 135 -19.45 -4.57 -6.80
C ASP A 135 -20.27 -5.88 -6.87
N SER A 136 -20.02 -6.68 -7.90
CA SER A 136 -20.64 -8.00 -8.06
C SER A 136 -19.92 -9.08 -7.24
N GLY A 137 -19.20 -8.69 -6.20
CA GLY A 137 -18.72 -9.59 -5.14
C GLY A 137 -17.61 -10.57 -5.52
N ASN A 138 -17.18 -10.64 -6.77
CA ASN A 138 -16.10 -11.52 -7.19
C ASN A 138 -14.96 -10.71 -7.84
N PRO A 139 -13.81 -10.56 -7.16
CA PRO A 139 -12.67 -9.81 -7.68
C PRO A 139 -12.08 -10.40 -8.98
N ASN A 140 -12.44 -11.62 -9.35
CA ASN A 140 -11.98 -12.26 -10.59
C ASN A 140 -12.87 -11.93 -11.80
N ASN A 141 -14.09 -11.43 -11.61
CA ASN A 141 -15.01 -11.13 -12.71
C ASN A 141 -14.70 -9.82 -13.44
N TRP A 142 -14.05 -8.86 -12.81
CA TRP A 142 -13.71 -7.59 -13.46
C TRP A 142 -12.50 -7.70 -14.41
N LEU A 143 -11.59 -8.65 -14.19
CA LEU A 143 -10.47 -8.93 -15.09
C LEU A 143 -10.94 -9.57 -16.41
N SER A 144 -12.02 -10.33 -16.40
CA SER A 144 -12.60 -10.94 -17.60
C SER A 144 -13.51 -10.00 -18.40
N SER A 145 -13.99 -8.89 -17.80
CA SER A 145 -14.81 -7.88 -18.46
C SER A 145 -14.03 -6.65 -18.91
N LEU A 146 -12.75 -6.55 -18.58
CA LEU A 146 -11.88 -5.49 -19.07
C LEU A 146 -11.42 -5.80 -20.50
N SER A 147 -12.32 -5.66 -21.47
CA SER A 147 -11.92 -5.59 -22.87
C SER A 147 -11.28 -4.21 -23.09
N VAL A 148 -9.98 -4.11 -22.93
CA VAL A 148 -9.20 -2.93 -23.34
C VAL A 148 -9.08 -2.96 -24.85
N SER A 149 -10.17 -2.62 -25.55
CA SER A 149 -10.15 -2.40 -26.97
C SER A 149 -9.71 -0.96 -27.23
N GLY A 150 -8.47 -0.76 -27.60
CA GLY A 150 -8.07 0.38 -28.40
C GLY A 150 -7.55 1.62 -27.72
N TYR A 151 -7.19 1.61 -26.45
CA TYR A 151 -6.46 2.71 -25.85
C TYR A 151 -5.03 2.26 -25.52
N GLY A 152 -4.10 2.63 -26.40
CA GLY A 152 -2.69 2.62 -26.07
C GLY A 152 -2.48 3.61 -24.92
N LEU A 153 -2.51 3.15 -23.69
CA LEU A 153 -2.08 3.90 -22.53
C LEU A 153 -0.56 4.04 -22.58
N THR A 154 -0.09 4.96 -23.40
CA THR A 154 1.22 5.58 -23.16
C THR A 154 0.96 6.67 -22.10
N PRO A 155 1.32 6.44 -20.82
CA PRO A 155 1.17 7.48 -19.82
C PRO A 155 2.18 8.58 -20.09
N SER A 156 1.76 9.63 -20.81
CA SER A 156 2.50 10.87 -20.83
C SER A 156 2.12 11.66 -19.58
N PHE A 157 3.00 11.66 -18.61
CA PHE A 157 2.81 12.40 -17.37
C PHE A 157 3.17 13.87 -17.60
N GLN A 158 2.19 14.70 -17.84
CA GLN A 158 2.24 16.15 -17.63
C GLN A 158 1.14 16.50 -16.61
N GLY A 159 1.41 16.27 -15.36
CA GLY A 159 0.40 16.54 -14.35
C GLY A 159 0.98 17.26 -13.15
N ALA A 160 0.48 18.45 -12.88
CA ALA A 160 0.61 19.07 -11.57
C ALA A 160 -0.27 18.31 -10.59
N VAL A 161 0.30 17.88 -9.47
CA VAL A 161 -0.49 17.43 -8.32
C VAL A 161 -1.13 18.68 -7.74
N THR A 162 -2.44 18.81 -7.81
CA THR A 162 -3.16 19.92 -7.21
C THR A 162 -3.66 19.46 -5.84
N ASP A 163 -3.27 20.17 -4.80
CA ASP A 163 -3.80 19.96 -3.46
C ASP A 163 -5.20 20.59 -3.37
N TYR A 164 -6.23 19.77 -3.15
CA TYR A 164 -7.57 20.26 -2.85
C TYR A 164 -7.81 20.17 -1.35
N SER A 165 -8.04 21.32 -0.71
CA SER A 165 -8.60 21.38 0.63
C SER A 165 -10.12 21.42 0.51
N VAL A 166 -10.81 20.43 1.06
CA VAL A 166 -12.26 20.49 1.24
C VAL A 166 -12.51 21.03 2.64
N ILE A 167 -13.14 22.20 2.70
CA ILE A 167 -13.61 22.82 3.95
C ILE A 167 -14.96 22.20 4.33
#